data_a3169ae4b711a3e9881b360a4d283abf
#
_entry.id   a3169ae4b711a3e9881b360a4d283abf
#
_cell.length_a   1.000
_cell.length_b   1.000
_cell.length_c   1.000
_cell.angle_alpha   90.00
_cell.angle_beta   90.00
_cell.angle_gamma   90.00
#
_symmetry.space_group_name_H-M   'P 1'
#
loop_
_entity.id
_entity.type
_entity.pdbx_description
1 polymer ?
#
loop_
_entity_poly.entity_id
_entity_poly.type
_entity_poly.pdbx_seq_one_letter_code
_entity_poly.pdbx_strand_id
1 'polypeptide(L)'
;MMKKAQEMQAHLQEQMDGIQIEATAGGGMVAVTVNGMKQFQSVRIDPEVVSKDDVEMLQDLILAAVNDAVRKVDEELGRRMGGGFKLPGLP
;
A
#
# COMPACT_ATOMS: atom_id res chain seq x y z
N MET A 1 -27.20 -11.70 -16.41
CA MET A 1 -26.43 -10.47 -16.56
C MET A 1 -25.85 -9.99 -15.25
N MET A 2 -26.62 -9.96 -14.19
CA MET A 2 -26.10 -9.54 -12.89
C MET A 2 -25.02 -10.47 -12.37
N LYS A 3 -25.14 -11.77 -12.64
CA LYS A 3 -24.16 -12.76 -12.23
C LYS A 3 -22.79 -12.47 -12.83
N LYS A 4 -22.73 -12.11 -14.11
CA LYS A 4 -21.44 -11.80 -14.75
C LYS A 4 -20.77 -10.58 -14.15
N ALA A 5 -21.57 -9.56 -13.85
CA ALA A 5 -21.02 -8.35 -13.24
C ALA A 5 -20.47 -8.64 -11.85
N GLN A 6 -21.15 -9.48 -11.08
CA GLN A 6 -20.68 -9.87 -9.76
C GLN A 6 -19.42 -10.72 -9.84
N GLU A 7 -19.36 -11.63 -10.81
CA GLU A 7 -18.17 -12.45 -11.00
C GLU A 7 -16.97 -11.62 -11.42
N MET A 8 -17.17 -10.64 -12.30
CA MET A 8 -16.10 -9.75 -12.71
C MET A 8 -15.61 -8.90 -11.54
N GLN A 9 -16.54 -8.41 -10.75
CA GLN A 9 -16.17 -7.60 -9.59
C GLN A 9 -15.40 -8.42 -8.56
N ALA A 10 -15.84 -9.66 -8.30
CA ALA A 10 -15.15 -10.55 -7.40
C ALA A 10 -13.75 -10.89 -7.91
N HIS A 11 -13.62 -11.11 -9.22
CA HIS A 11 -12.33 -11.42 -9.83
C HIS A 11 -11.36 -10.25 -9.72
N LEU A 12 -11.84 -9.04 -9.98
CA LEU A 12 -11.01 -7.85 -9.82
C LEU A 12 -10.58 -7.68 -8.37
N GLN A 13 -11.49 -7.92 -7.44
CA GLN A 13 -11.17 -7.82 -6.02
C GLN A 13 -10.14 -8.84 -5.60
N GLU A 14 -10.25 -10.07 -6.10
CA GLU A 14 -9.25 -11.10 -5.84
C GLU A 14 -7.88 -10.71 -6.37
N GLN A 15 -7.83 -10.12 -7.56
CA GLN A 15 -6.57 -9.67 -8.12
C GLN A 15 -5.94 -8.56 -7.28
N MET A 16 -6.75 -7.64 -6.79
CA MET A 16 -6.24 -6.57 -5.94
C MET A 16 -5.83 -7.07 -4.57
N ASP A 17 -6.58 -8.02 -4.02
CA ASP A 17 -6.23 -8.64 -2.75
C ASP A 17 -4.92 -9.43 -2.83
N GLY A 18 -4.61 -9.96 -4.01
CA GLY A 18 -3.37 -10.67 -4.24
C GLY A 18 -2.15 -9.77 -4.34
N ILE A 19 -2.34 -8.47 -4.51
CA ILE A 19 -1.24 -7.53 -4.50
C ILE A 19 -0.83 -7.29 -3.06
N GLN A 20 0.42 -7.57 -2.75
CA GLN A 20 0.96 -7.27 -1.43
C GLN A 20 2.22 -6.45 -1.60
N ILE A 21 2.22 -5.30 -0.98
CA ILE A 21 3.33 -4.35 -1.09
C ILE A 21 3.82 -4.04 0.31
N GLU A 22 5.12 -4.19 0.50
CA GLU A 22 5.77 -3.81 1.74
C GLU A 22 6.49 -2.49 1.53
N ALA A 23 6.32 -1.58 2.48
CA ALA A 23 7.04 -0.34 2.52
C ALA A 23 7.69 -0.19 3.88
N THR A 24 8.86 0.42 3.91
CA THR A 24 9.62 0.58 5.13
C THR A 24 10.05 2.02 5.32
N ALA A 25 10.40 2.36 6.55
CA ALA A 25 10.99 3.64 6.88
C ALA A 25 12.06 3.43 7.96
N GLY A 26 13.00 4.35 8.02
CA GLY A 26 14.06 4.30 9.02
C GLY A 26 14.99 3.11 8.86
N GLY A 27 15.30 2.71 7.62
CA GLY A 27 16.18 1.58 7.40
C GLY A 27 15.55 0.23 7.76
N GLY A 28 14.23 0.15 7.72
CA GLY A 28 13.51 -1.08 8.05
C GLY A 28 13.02 -1.15 9.47
N MET A 29 13.15 -0.06 10.23
CA MET A 29 12.67 -0.03 11.62
C MET A 29 11.17 -0.08 11.72
N VAL A 30 10.48 0.45 10.71
CA VAL A 30 9.02 0.35 10.58
C VAL A 30 8.73 -0.23 9.22
N ALA A 31 7.89 -1.25 9.17
CA ALA A 31 7.46 -1.87 7.93
C ALA A 31 5.94 -2.03 7.93
N VAL A 32 5.32 -1.70 6.82
CA VAL A 32 3.88 -1.88 6.66
C VAL A 32 3.62 -2.72 5.42
N THR A 33 2.57 -3.51 5.46
CA THR A 33 2.12 -4.30 4.31
C THR A 33 0.72 -3.85 3.93
N VAL A 34 0.51 -3.61 2.65
CA VAL A 34 -0.75 -3.09 2.12
C VAL A 34 -1.12 -3.86 0.86
N ASN A 35 -2.41 -4.04 0.63
CA ASN A 35 -2.90 -4.68 -0.59
C ASN A 35 -3.25 -3.64 -1.65
N GLY A 36 -3.71 -4.13 -2.82
CA GLY A 36 -4.08 -3.25 -3.93
C GLY A 36 -5.30 -2.38 -3.68
N MET A 37 -6.09 -2.72 -2.66
CA MET A 37 -7.24 -1.92 -2.25
C MET A 37 -6.85 -0.84 -1.23
N LYS A 38 -5.57 -0.68 -0.99
CA LYS A 38 -5.01 0.24 0.01
C LYS A 38 -5.46 -0.10 1.43
N GLN A 39 -5.68 -1.37 1.68
CA GLN A 39 -5.96 -1.86 3.02
C GLN A 39 -4.66 -2.32 3.66
N PHE A 40 -4.34 -1.76 4.79
CA PHE A 40 -3.13 -2.11 5.53
C PHE A 40 -3.37 -3.38 6.31
N GLN A 41 -2.52 -4.36 6.09
CA GLN A 41 -2.70 -5.70 6.65
C GLN A 41 -1.79 -5.96 7.83
N SER A 42 -0.65 -5.30 7.88
CA SER A 42 0.26 -5.45 8.99
C SER A 42 1.13 -4.22 9.18
N VAL A 43 1.56 -4.02 10.40
CA VAL A 43 2.56 -3.04 10.77
C VAL A 43 3.56 -3.74 11.66
N ARG A 44 4.84 -3.66 11.30
CA ARG A 44 5.91 -4.21 12.11
C ARG A 44 6.80 -3.07 12.57
N ILE A 45 7.05 -3.00 13.85
CA ILE A 45 7.85 -1.96 14.46
C ILE A 45 8.98 -2.62 15.24
N ASP A 46 10.21 -2.19 14.95
CA ASP A 46 11.36 -2.66 15.72
C ASP A 46 11.25 -2.11 17.15
N PRO A 47 11.28 -2.97 18.16
CA PRO A 47 11.17 -2.50 19.55
C PRO A 47 12.21 -1.46 19.93
N GLU A 48 13.36 -1.46 19.28
CA GLU A 48 14.43 -0.50 19.59
C GLU A 48 14.03 0.95 19.30
N VAL A 49 13.07 1.18 18.39
CA VAL A 49 12.64 2.54 18.10
C VAL A 49 11.46 2.97 18.95
N VAL A 50 10.95 2.08 19.80
CA VAL A 50 9.83 2.41 20.67
C VAL A 50 10.40 2.98 21.95
N SER A 51 10.36 4.30 22.06
CA SER A 51 10.87 5.00 23.23
C SER A 51 9.83 6.04 23.65
N LYS A 52 9.50 6.02 24.94
CA LYS A 52 8.56 7.01 25.46
C LYS A 52 9.13 8.43 25.42
N ASP A 53 10.45 8.54 25.29
CA ASP A 53 11.12 9.84 25.22
C ASP A 53 11.19 10.39 23.80
N ASP A 54 10.87 9.57 22.82
CA ASP A 54 10.92 10.00 21.41
C ASP A 54 9.77 9.39 20.60
N VAL A 55 8.56 9.62 21.07
CA VAL A 55 7.35 9.15 20.38
C VAL A 55 7.20 9.83 19.03
N GLU A 56 7.65 11.08 18.93
CA GLU A 56 7.54 11.84 17.70
C GLU A 56 8.32 11.19 16.55
N MET A 57 9.51 10.67 16.82
CA MET A 57 10.28 9.96 15.81
C MET A 57 9.50 8.74 15.29
N LEU A 58 8.90 7.98 16.21
CA LEU A 58 8.11 6.82 15.83
C LEU A 58 6.91 7.22 14.95
N GLN A 59 6.23 8.28 15.31
CA GLN A 59 5.11 8.81 14.53
C GLN A 59 5.54 9.17 13.12
N ASP A 60 6.68 9.83 12.99
CA ASP A 60 7.20 10.24 11.68
C ASP A 60 7.59 9.02 10.84
N LEU A 61 8.17 8.00 11.45
CA LEU A 61 8.54 6.79 10.74
C LEU A 61 7.31 6.04 10.23
N ILE A 62 6.26 5.94 11.05
CA ILE A 62 5.02 5.29 10.65
C ILE A 62 4.38 6.07 9.49
N LEU A 63 4.32 7.37 9.61
CA LEU A 63 3.75 8.21 8.57
C LEU A 63 4.50 8.06 7.25
N ALA A 64 5.82 8.06 7.31
CA ALA A 64 6.65 7.88 6.12
C ALA A 64 6.41 6.52 5.47
N ALA A 65 6.33 5.45 6.27
CA ALA A 65 6.10 4.11 5.75
C ALA A 65 4.72 4.00 5.10
N VAL A 66 3.70 4.55 5.74
CA VAL A 66 2.33 4.52 5.21
C VAL A 66 2.23 5.29 3.89
N ASN A 67 2.79 6.48 3.85
CA ASN A 67 2.75 7.29 2.63
C ASN A 67 3.51 6.63 1.49
N ASP A 68 4.65 6.02 1.79
CA ASP A 68 5.42 5.29 0.78
C ASP A 68 4.65 4.08 0.28
N ALA A 69 3.95 3.37 1.17
CA ALA A 69 3.14 2.22 0.79
C ALA A 69 2.03 2.61 -0.18
N VAL A 70 1.31 3.68 0.11
CA VAL A 70 0.23 4.16 -0.77
C VAL A 70 0.79 4.54 -2.14
N ARG A 71 1.92 5.23 -2.18
CA ARG A 71 2.56 5.59 -3.43
C ARG A 71 2.94 4.36 -4.24
N LYS A 72 3.47 3.34 -3.59
CA LYS A 72 3.85 2.09 -4.27
C LYS A 72 2.64 1.34 -4.80
N VAL A 73 1.53 1.36 -4.06
CA VAL A 73 0.29 0.75 -4.56
C VAL A 73 -0.17 1.45 -5.84
N ASP A 74 -0.17 2.77 -5.84
CA ASP A 74 -0.59 3.52 -7.02
C ASP A 74 0.32 3.24 -8.21
N GLU A 75 1.61 3.13 -8.00
CA GLU A 75 2.55 2.79 -9.05
C GLU A 75 2.31 1.38 -9.60
N GLU A 76 2.05 0.43 -8.71
CA GLU A 76 1.80 -0.96 -9.11
C GLU A 76 0.51 -1.08 -9.90
N LEU A 77 -0.56 -0.41 -9.46
CA LEU A 77 -1.82 -0.42 -10.18
C LEU A 77 -1.67 0.21 -11.56
N GLY A 78 -0.90 1.28 -11.65
CA GLY A 78 -0.62 1.92 -12.93
C GLY A 78 0.09 0.98 -13.90
N ARG A 79 1.05 0.21 -13.41
CA ARG A 79 1.75 -0.77 -14.25
C ARG A 79 0.84 -1.91 -14.70
N ARG A 80 -0.04 -2.38 -13.81
CA ARG A 80 -0.94 -3.50 -14.12
C ARG A 80 -2.05 -3.11 -15.08
N MET A 81 -2.44 -1.85 -15.05
CA MET A 81 -3.46 -1.36 -15.98
C MET A 81 -2.93 -1.10 -17.37
N GLY A 82 -1.69 -1.46 -17.61
CA GLY A 82 -1.06 -1.29 -18.89
C GLY A 82 -0.37 0.05 -19.00
N GLY A 83 0.86 0.01 -19.54
CA GLY A 83 1.68 1.21 -19.64
C GLY A 83 1.09 2.31 -20.51
N GLY A 84 0.02 2.03 -21.23
CA GLY A 84 -0.65 3.01 -22.06
C GLY A 84 -1.79 3.75 -21.40
N PHE A 85 -2.13 3.37 -20.18
CA PHE A 85 -3.23 4.03 -19.49
C PHE A 85 -2.75 5.39 -18.96
N LYS A 86 -3.29 6.44 -19.55
CA LYS A 86 -3.03 7.79 -19.08
C LYS A 86 -4.35 8.46 -18.78
N LEU A 87 -4.42 9.06 -17.63
CA LEU A 87 -5.59 9.86 -17.28
C LEU A 87 -5.58 11.13 -18.10
N PRO A 88 -6.74 11.55 -18.62
CA PRO A 88 -6.83 12.82 -19.34
C PRO A 88 -6.37 13.97 -18.47
N GLY A 89 -5.55 14.83 -19.03
CA GLY A 89 -5.06 15.99 -18.31
C GLY A 89 -3.80 15.77 -17.50
N LEU A 90 -3.27 14.55 -17.47
CA LEU A 90 -1.99 14.27 -16.84
C LEU A 90 -0.88 14.28 -17.89
N PRO A 91 0.27 14.87 -17.57
CA PRO A 91 1.40 14.87 -18.51
C PRO A 91 1.96 13.48 -18.76
#